data_9b25b7e82e433af3177a2e2b0e7be799
#
_entry.id   9b25b7e82e433af3177a2e2b0e7be799
#
_cell.length_a   1.000
_cell.length_b   1.000
_cell.length_c   1.000
_cell.angle_alpha   90.00
_cell.angle_beta   90.00
_cell.angle_gamma   90.00
#
_symmetry.space_group_name_H-M   'P 1'
#
loop_
_entity.id
_entity.type
_entity.pdbx_description
1 polymer ?
#
loop_
_entity_poly.entity_id
_entity_poly.type
_entity_poly.pdbx_seq_one_letter_code
_entity_poly.pdbx_strand_id
1 'polypeptide(L)'
;MTVQDFEKFQFQPFLLEALKEIKFTKPTEIQERLIPSIQRGESAIGQSQTGTGKTHAYLLPIINKIDAKKQEVQAVITAPTRELATQIHQEIGKITKFSDENPITAKLFVGGTDKVRTIEKLKTQPHIVVGTPGRIHDLVKEQALQVYTANQIVVDEADLMLDMGFIEDVDQIAARMPEDLQILVFSATIPEKLKPFLKKYMENPRYTHVAPEQATAAKVEHILVPLRHRNKQALLKSILEAYNPYLAIIFTNTKKMADEVADGLIEKGLKVGRIHGDLPPRERKKVMKQINSLEFQYVVATDLAARGIDIEGVSHVINYELPSDLDFYIHRVGRTARAGYSGIAATIYDLSDEDAIVKLEKMGISFVNMDLENDEWVQIGERNKRKARKKQVDEINELAKNKVKKPKKVKPGYKKKMNKEIEDFKKRQRRLKRK
;
A
#
# COMPACT_ATOMS: atom_id res chain seq x y z
N MET A 1 24.12 -22.65 10.20
CA MET A 1 23.05 -22.68 9.20
C MET A 1 23.69 -22.34 7.87
N THR A 2 23.52 -23.17 6.88
CA THR A 2 24.18 -23.04 5.56
C THR A 2 23.33 -22.20 4.63
N VAL A 3 23.94 -21.24 3.93
CA VAL A 3 23.32 -20.33 2.94
C VAL A 3 23.37 -20.97 1.55
N GLN A 4 23.40 -22.30 1.49
CA GLN A 4 23.63 -23.08 0.25
C GLN A 4 22.70 -22.71 -0.90
N ASP A 5 21.45 -22.35 -0.61
CA ASP A 5 20.48 -22.00 -1.66
C ASP A 5 20.76 -20.62 -2.31
N PHE A 6 21.56 -19.74 -1.70
CA PHE A 6 21.99 -18.45 -2.28
C PHE A 6 23.30 -18.55 -3.06
N GLU A 7 24.11 -19.60 -2.88
CA GLU A 7 25.37 -19.82 -3.60
C GLU A 7 25.16 -19.92 -5.13
N LYS A 8 23.98 -20.42 -5.55
CA LYS A 8 23.59 -20.45 -6.98
C LYS A 8 23.59 -19.11 -7.67
N PHE A 9 23.46 -18.00 -6.94
CA PHE A 9 23.47 -16.65 -7.50
C PHE A 9 24.87 -16.05 -7.66
N GLN A 10 25.93 -16.75 -7.25
CA GLN A 10 27.32 -16.35 -7.38
C GLN A 10 27.58 -14.93 -6.80
N PHE A 11 27.03 -14.66 -5.63
CA PHE A 11 27.26 -13.41 -4.91
C PHE A 11 28.70 -13.31 -4.41
N GLN A 12 29.17 -12.07 -4.27
CA GLN A 12 30.46 -11.79 -3.64
C GLN A 12 30.51 -12.34 -2.21
N PRO A 13 31.70 -12.75 -1.69
CA PRO A 13 31.81 -13.39 -0.38
C PRO A 13 31.18 -12.61 0.77
N PHE A 14 31.36 -11.27 0.80
CA PHE A 14 30.80 -10.42 1.84
C PHE A 14 29.26 -10.45 1.88
N LEU A 15 28.59 -10.61 0.71
CA LEU A 15 27.13 -10.75 0.64
C LEU A 15 26.67 -12.08 1.24
N LEU A 16 27.39 -13.18 0.99
CA LEU A 16 27.05 -14.47 1.59
C LEU A 16 27.26 -14.45 3.11
N GLU A 17 28.26 -13.71 3.60
CA GLU A 17 28.47 -13.48 5.03
C GLU A 17 27.33 -12.65 5.64
N ALA A 18 26.95 -11.55 4.99
CA ALA A 18 25.81 -10.75 5.39
C ALA A 18 24.52 -11.58 5.48
N LEU A 19 24.23 -12.43 4.49
CA LEU A 19 23.06 -13.30 4.49
C LEU A 19 23.05 -14.31 5.66
N LYS A 20 24.23 -14.83 6.04
CA LYS A 20 24.36 -15.68 7.22
C LYS A 20 23.99 -14.94 8.50
N GLU A 21 24.50 -13.74 8.68
CA GLU A 21 24.26 -12.91 9.86
C GLU A 21 22.79 -12.52 10.00
N ILE A 22 22.13 -12.13 8.90
CA ILE A 22 20.71 -11.79 8.90
C ILE A 22 19.79 -13.03 8.88
N LYS A 23 20.40 -14.25 8.97
CA LYS A 23 19.70 -15.55 9.04
C LYS A 23 18.84 -15.86 7.82
N PHE A 24 19.22 -15.41 6.65
CA PHE A 24 18.58 -15.77 5.41
C PHE A 24 19.09 -17.13 4.94
N THR A 25 18.26 -18.14 5.06
CA THR A 25 18.64 -19.52 4.74
C THR A 25 18.22 -19.94 3.33
N LYS A 26 17.06 -19.45 2.87
CA LYS A 26 16.47 -19.79 1.57
C LYS A 26 15.92 -18.54 0.87
N PRO A 27 16.15 -18.41 -0.44
CA PRO A 27 15.51 -17.35 -1.22
C PRO A 27 14.00 -17.60 -1.31
N THR A 28 13.24 -16.52 -1.31
CA THR A 28 11.81 -16.56 -1.58
C THR A 28 11.57 -16.72 -3.09
N GLU A 29 10.36 -17.11 -3.49
CA GLU A 29 10.00 -17.32 -4.89
C GLU A 29 10.28 -16.08 -5.77
N ILE A 30 9.97 -14.87 -5.29
CA ILE A 30 10.26 -13.65 -6.06
C ILE A 30 11.76 -13.41 -6.20
N GLN A 31 12.55 -13.74 -5.18
CA GLN A 31 14.02 -13.66 -5.23
C GLN A 31 14.57 -14.66 -6.23
N GLU A 32 14.12 -15.92 -6.21
CA GLU A 32 14.55 -16.94 -7.16
C GLU A 32 14.31 -16.56 -8.62
N ARG A 33 13.16 -15.96 -8.89
CA ARG A 33 12.76 -15.58 -10.25
C ARG A 33 13.42 -14.32 -10.76
N LEU A 34 13.69 -13.32 -9.89
CA LEU A 34 14.16 -12.01 -10.30
C LEU A 34 15.65 -11.78 -10.16
N ILE A 35 16.32 -12.34 -9.14
CA ILE A 35 17.76 -12.14 -8.94
C ILE A 35 18.57 -12.45 -10.20
N PRO A 36 18.38 -13.60 -10.88
CA PRO A 36 19.16 -13.89 -12.08
C PRO A 36 18.98 -12.88 -13.22
N SER A 37 17.75 -12.43 -13.46
CA SER A 37 17.44 -11.45 -14.50
C SER A 37 18.05 -10.08 -14.18
N ILE A 38 17.96 -9.63 -12.92
CA ILE A 38 18.56 -8.37 -12.48
C ILE A 38 20.09 -8.42 -12.59
N GLN A 39 20.71 -9.55 -12.27
CA GLN A 39 22.15 -9.74 -12.44
C GLN A 39 22.58 -9.66 -13.90
N ARG A 40 21.77 -10.12 -14.86
CA ARG A 40 22.05 -9.98 -16.30
C ARG A 40 21.85 -8.55 -16.85
N GLY A 41 21.34 -7.61 -16.04
CA GLY A 41 21.05 -6.26 -16.47
C GLY A 41 19.66 -6.09 -17.11
N GLU A 42 18.79 -7.09 -17.02
CA GLU A 42 17.44 -7.01 -17.56
C GLU A 42 16.56 -6.11 -16.68
N SER A 43 15.78 -5.23 -17.30
CA SER A 43 14.71 -4.51 -16.61
C SER A 43 13.61 -5.49 -16.17
N ALA A 44 13.06 -5.29 -14.96
CA ALA A 44 12.14 -6.25 -14.37
C ALA A 44 10.97 -5.59 -13.64
N ILE A 45 9.82 -6.26 -13.70
CA ILE A 45 8.62 -5.92 -12.93
C ILE A 45 8.34 -7.08 -11.97
N GLY A 46 8.45 -6.80 -10.67
CA GLY A 46 8.12 -7.73 -9.60
C GLY A 46 6.77 -7.38 -8.96
N GLN A 47 5.72 -8.10 -9.34
CA GLN A 47 4.42 -7.95 -8.73
C GLN A 47 4.21 -8.99 -7.65
N SER A 48 4.13 -8.56 -6.39
CA SER A 48 3.80 -9.43 -5.26
C SER A 48 3.39 -8.61 -4.04
N GLN A 49 2.72 -9.24 -3.09
CA GLN A 49 2.32 -8.61 -1.83
C GLN A 49 3.52 -8.19 -0.97
N THR A 50 3.27 -7.36 0.05
CA THR A 50 4.28 -7.02 1.06
C THR A 50 4.67 -8.27 1.87
N GLY A 51 5.95 -8.35 2.30
CA GLY A 51 6.45 -9.49 3.06
C GLY A 51 6.92 -10.70 2.23
N THR A 52 6.85 -10.66 0.90
CA THR A 52 7.32 -11.72 0.01
C THR A 52 8.82 -11.72 -0.27
N GLY A 53 9.56 -10.72 0.25
CA GLY A 53 11.00 -10.60 0.04
C GLY A 53 11.42 -9.70 -1.13
N LYS A 54 10.52 -8.85 -1.67
CA LYS A 54 10.81 -7.90 -2.77
C LYS A 54 12.08 -7.09 -2.55
N THR A 55 12.23 -6.51 -1.37
CA THR A 55 13.37 -5.63 -1.05
C THR A 55 14.70 -6.32 -1.30
N HIS A 56 14.88 -7.53 -0.82
CA HIS A 56 16.12 -8.27 -1.03
C HIS A 56 16.23 -8.85 -2.45
N ALA A 57 15.12 -9.03 -3.18
CA ALA A 57 15.16 -9.44 -4.58
C ALA A 57 15.89 -8.44 -5.48
N TYR A 58 15.82 -7.12 -5.14
CA TYR A 58 16.59 -6.11 -5.87
C TYR A 58 17.87 -5.67 -5.14
N LEU A 59 17.90 -5.60 -3.81
CA LEU A 59 19.09 -5.13 -3.08
C LEU A 59 20.28 -6.04 -3.30
N LEU A 60 20.11 -7.35 -3.19
CA LEU A 60 21.21 -8.31 -3.30
C LEU A 60 21.94 -8.21 -4.67
N PRO A 61 21.24 -8.31 -5.82
CA PRO A 61 21.92 -8.19 -7.12
C PRO A 61 22.46 -6.78 -7.39
N ILE A 62 21.83 -5.71 -6.89
CA ILE A 62 22.36 -4.35 -7.03
C ILE A 62 23.66 -4.21 -6.25
N ILE A 63 23.67 -4.54 -4.95
CA ILE A 63 24.85 -4.43 -4.10
C ILE A 63 25.99 -5.30 -4.64
N ASN A 64 25.66 -6.49 -5.19
CA ASN A 64 26.64 -7.36 -5.82
C ASN A 64 27.37 -6.74 -7.01
N LYS A 65 26.71 -5.82 -7.72
CA LYS A 65 27.26 -5.13 -8.90
C LYS A 65 28.03 -3.85 -8.60
N ILE A 66 27.91 -3.30 -7.39
CA ILE A 66 28.57 -2.03 -7.04
C ILE A 66 30.09 -2.17 -7.15
N ASP A 67 30.70 -1.31 -7.93
CA ASP A 67 32.14 -1.09 -7.94
C ASP A 67 32.52 -0.04 -6.90
N ALA A 68 32.93 -0.48 -5.73
CA ALA A 68 33.24 0.40 -4.61
C ALA A 68 34.50 1.29 -4.85
N LYS A 69 35.29 1.03 -5.90
CA LYS A 69 36.43 1.85 -6.30
C LYS A 69 36.00 3.12 -7.04
N LYS A 70 34.80 3.12 -7.62
CA LYS A 70 34.26 4.27 -8.35
C LYS A 70 33.39 5.12 -7.42
N GLN A 71 33.91 6.27 -6.99
CA GLN A 71 33.21 7.18 -6.09
C GLN A 71 32.09 7.97 -6.84
N GLU A 72 31.13 7.28 -7.36
CA GLU A 72 30.01 7.82 -8.16
C GLU A 72 28.69 7.12 -7.79
N VAL A 73 27.56 7.74 -8.17
CA VAL A 73 26.25 7.09 -7.99
C VAL A 73 26.10 5.98 -9.01
N GLN A 74 25.83 4.76 -8.56
CA GLN A 74 25.68 3.58 -9.41
C GLN A 74 24.24 3.02 -9.38
N ALA A 75 23.50 3.26 -8.29
CA ALA A 75 22.13 2.86 -8.18
C ALA A 75 21.28 3.91 -7.44
N VAL A 76 20.03 4.09 -7.91
CA VAL A 76 19.03 4.96 -7.29
C VAL A 76 17.84 4.10 -6.87
N ILE A 77 17.42 4.20 -5.61
CA ILE A 77 16.28 3.47 -5.07
C ILE A 77 15.26 4.49 -4.57
N THR A 78 14.10 4.49 -5.20
CA THR A 78 12.99 5.38 -4.85
C THR A 78 11.93 4.63 -4.05
N ALA A 79 11.42 5.27 -3.00
CA ALA A 79 10.34 4.76 -2.16
C ALA A 79 9.32 5.87 -1.87
N PRO A 80 8.00 5.58 -1.83
CA PRO A 80 6.97 6.60 -1.69
C PRO A 80 6.97 7.31 -0.34
N THR A 81 7.45 6.64 0.71
CA THR A 81 7.45 7.18 2.07
C THR A 81 8.84 7.26 2.66
N ARG A 82 9.01 8.21 3.60
CA ARG A 82 10.28 8.41 4.33
C ARG A 82 10.66 7.17 5.14
N GLU A 83 9.64 6.53 5.70
CA GLU A 83 9.77 5.35 6.53
C GLU A 83 10.31 4.18 5.70
N LEU A 84 9.69 3.89 4.56
CA LEU A 84 10.15 2.82 3.67
C LEU A 84 11.57 3.11 3.14
N ALA A 85 11.84 4.34 2.72
CA ALA A 85 13.19 4.74 2.30
C ALA A 85 14.22 4.54 3.44
N THR A 86 13.84 4.84 4.69
CA THR A 86 14.70 4.63 5.86
C THR A 86 14.93 3.14 6.12
N GLN A 87 13.89 2.31 6.01
CA GLN A 87 14.00 0.85 6.15
C GLN A 87 14.93 0.26 5.09
N ILE A 88 14.73 0.63 3.82
CA ILE A 88 15.60 0.18 2.71
C ILE A 88 17.05 0.57 2.99
N HIS A 89 17.29 1.82 3.41
CA HIS A 89 18.64 2.29 3.74
C HIS A 89 19.26 1.50 4.91
N GLN A 90 18.47 1.15 5.93
CA GLN A 90 18.94 0.30 7.04
C GLN A 90 19.26 -1.12 6.58
N GLU A 91 18.45 -1.71 5.69
CA GLU A 91 18.74 -3.03 5.12
C GLU A 91 20.04 -3.03 4.30
N ILE A 92 20.28 -1.97 3.50
CA ILE A 92 21.55 -1.79 2.81
C ILE A 92 22.71 -1.76 3.82
N GLY A 93 22.55 -0.99 4.91
CA GLY A 93 23.59 -0.89 5.95
C GLY A 93 23.89 -2.22 6.64
N LYS A 94 22.87 -3.08 6.88
CA LYS A 94 23.08 -4.43 7.41
C LYS A 94 23.91 -5.31 6.49
N ILE A 95 23.80 -5.12 5.18
CA ILE A 95 24.52 -5.91 4.18
C ILE A 95 25.92 -5.32 3.95
N THR A 96 26.02 -4.00 3.73
CA THR A 96 27.27 -3.35 3.34
C THR A 96 28.28 -3.22 4.46
N LYS A 97 27.90 -3.41 5.72
CA LYS A 97 28.86 -3.47 6.85
C LYS A 97 29.91 -4.59 6.73
N PHE A 98 29.68 -5.58 5.86
CA PHE A 98 30.61 -6.67 5.57
C PHE A 98 31.54 -6.38 4.39
N SER A 99 31.44 -5.20 3.76
CA SER A 99 32.32 -4.78 2.65
C SER A 99 33.56 -4.00 3.13
N ASP A 100 34.23 -4.51 4.17
CA ASP A 100 35.29 -3.78 4.90
C ASP A 100 36.50 -3.36 4.04
N GLU A 101 36.92 -4.19 3.09
CA GLU A 101 38.05 -3.89 2.23
C GLU A 101 37.77 -2.71 1.26
N ASN A 102 36.53 -2.60 0.79
CA ASN A 102 36.07 -1.54 -0.10
C ASN A 102 34.66 -1.13 0.33
N PRO A 103 34.52 -0.14 1.22
CA PRO A 103 33.22 0.18 1.81
C PRO A 103 32.25 0.75 0.79
N ILE A 104 31.12 0.07 0.61
CA ILE A 104 29.99 0.53 -0.20
C ILE A 104 29.20 1.56 0.61
N THR A 105 29.06 2.77 0.07
CA THR A 105 28.36 3.87 0.73
C THR A 105 26.96 4.05 0.19
N ALA A 106 25.98 4.16 1.09
CA ALA A 106 24.61 4.53 0.77
C ALA A 106 24.20 5.79 1.51
N LYS A 107 23.43 6.69 0.87
CA LYS A 107 22.87 7.87 1.53
C LYS A 107 21.36 7.95 1.37
N LEU A 108 20.71 8.39 2.46
CA LEU A 108 19.26 8.55 2.54
C LEU A 108 18.85 10.00 2.28
N PHE A 109 17.93 10.21 1.31
CA PHE A 109 17.40 11.50 0.93
C PHE A 109 15.86 11.52 1.07
N VAL A 110 15.39 12.13 2.16
CA VAL A 110 13.96 12.23 2.45
C VAL A 110 13.58 13.68 2.78
N GLY A 111 12.32 14.03 2.56
CA GLY A 111 11.81 15.36 2.88
C GLY A 111 11.87 15.66 4.38
N GLY A 112 11.83 16.96 4.74
CA GLY A 112 11.93 17.41 6.14
C GLY A 112 13.34 17.49 6.71
N THR A 113 14.37 17.22 5.91
CA THR A 113 15.79 17.50 6.23
C THR A 113 16.21 18.82 5.60
N ASP A 114 17.13 19.53 6.26
CA ASP A 114 17.72 20.78 5.74
C ASP A 114 18.41 20.52 4.39
N LYS A 115 17.94 21.21 3.35
CA LYS A 115 18.43 21.04 1.97
C LYS A 115 19.86 21.52 1.84
N VAL A 116 20.19 22.68 2.41
CA VAL A 116 21.53 23.29 2.31
C VAL A 116 22.57 22.39 2.95
N ARG A 117 22.32 21.94 4.18
CA ARG A 117 23.21 21.00 4.87
C ARG A 117 23.33 19.65 4.15
N THR A 118 22.27 19.22 3.44
CA THR A 118 22.30 17.99 2.66
C THR A 118 23.22 18.15 1.46
N ILE A 119 23.16 19.28 0.74
CA ILE A 119 24.02 19.60 -0.39
C ILE A 119 25.49 19.72 0.06
N GLU A 120 25.76 20.40 1.16
CA GLU A 120 27.12 20.53 1.73
C GLU A 120 27.76 19.17 2.03
N LYS A 121 26.97 18.19 2.48
CA LYS A 121 27.41 16.82 2.75
C LYS A 121 27.56 15.94 1.51
N LEU A 122 27.12 16.42 0.34
CA LEU A 122 27.24 15.71 -0.95
C LEU A 122 28.55 16.00 -1.70
N LYS A 123 29.58 16.54 -1.03
CA LYS A 123 30.92 16.71 -1.62
C LYS A 123 31.49 15.42 -2.21
N THR A 124 31.10 14.27 -1.60
CA THR A 124 31.42 12.94 -2.09
C THR A 124 30.10 12.24 -2.43
N GLN A 125 29.99 11.78 -3.69
CA GLN A 125 28.79 11.05 -4.14
C GLN A 125 28.71 9.66 -3.46
N PRO A 126 27.54 9.20 -3.03
CA PRO A 126 27.38 7.81 -2.55
C PRO A 126 27.32 6.85 -3.73
N HIS A 127 27.63 5.58 -3.51
CA HIS A 127 27.41 4.52 -4.51
C HIS A 127 25.90 4.24 -4.70
N ILE A 128 25.15 4.25 -3.62
CA ILE A 128 23.70 3.96 -3.62
C ILE A 128 22.94 5.15 -3.04
N VAL A 129 21.96 5.62 -3.79
CA VAL A 129 21.01 6.67 -3.39
C VAL A 129 19.70 6.01 -2.99
N VAL A 130 19.19 6.32 -1.81
CA VAL A 130 17.88 5.88 -1.36
C VAL A 130 17.05 7.10 -0.95
N GLY A 131 15.79 7.18 -1.36
CA GLY A 131 14.98 8.31 -0.90
C GLY A 131 13.58 8.40 -1.48
N THR A 132 12.90 9.48 -1.10
CA THR A 132 11.60 9.82 -1.71
C THR A 132 11.82 10.55 -3.03
N PRO A 133 11.01 10.28 -4.08
CA PRO A 133 11.21 10.81 -5.42
C PRO A 133 11.41 12.33 -5.46
N GLY A 134 10.49 13.09 -4.86
CA GLY A 134 10.56 14.55 -4.87
C GLY A 134 11.86 15.08 -4.24
N ARG A 135 12.40 14.43 -3.18
CA ARG A 135 13.67 14.88 -2.57
C ARG A 135 14.88 14.54 -3.43
N ILE A 136 14.89 13.37 -4.05
CA ILE A 136 15.96 12.99 -5.01
C ILE A 136 15.90 13.94 -6.21
N HIS A 137 14.72 14.16 -6.79
CA HIS A 137 14.51 15.08 -7.92
C HIS A 137 15.01 16.49 -7.60
N ASP A 138 14.68 17.05 -6.42
CA ASP A 138 15.20 18.35 -5.97
C ASP A 138 16.73 18.42 -5.99
N LEU A 139 17.41 17.39 -5.48
CA LEU A 139 18.88 17.36 -5.43
C LEU A 139 19.51 17.16 -6.81
N VAL A 140 18.87 16.41 -7.69
CA VAL A 140 19.28 16.23 -9.08
C VAL A 140 19.11 17.53 -9.88
N LYS A 141 17.98 18.23 -9.67
CA LYS A 141 17.72 19.55 -10.29
C LYS A 141 18.77 20.61 -9.89
N GLU A 142 19.19 20.59 -8.64
CA GLU A 142 20.25 21.47 -8.11
C GLU A 142 21.67 21.00 -8.50
N GLN A 143 21.79 19.93 -9.31
CA GLN A 143 23.07 19.33 -9.70
C GLN A 143 23.95 18.87 -8.51
N ALA A 144 23.37 18.76 -7.33
CA ALA A 144 24.06 18.29 -6.14
C ALA A 144 24.20 16.75 -6.12
N LEU A 145 23.28 16.04 -6.75
CA LEU A 145 23.27 14.59 -6.88
C LEU A 145 23.45 14.20 -8.36
N GLN A 146 24.53 13.47 -8.65
CA GLN A 146 24.96 13.13 -10.01
C GLN A 146 24.42 11.76 -10.43
N VAL A 147 23.15 11.68 -10.82
CA VAL A 147 22.51 10.42 -11.21
C VAL A 147 22.83 9.96 -12.64
N TYR A 148 23.50 10.80 -13.45
CA TYR A 148 23.89 10.48 -14.81
C TYR A 148 24.97 9.38 -14.92
N THR A 149 25.58 8.99 -13.80
CA THR A 149 26.50 7.86 -13.70
C THR A 149 25.82 6.56 -13.30
N ALA A 150 24.58 6.65 -12.80
CA ALA A 150 23.86 5.50 -12.28
C ALA A 150 23.08 4.79 -13.39
N ASN A 151 23.36 3.53 -13.61
CA ASN A 151 22.70 2.70 -14.62
C ASN A 151 21.58 1.81 -14.06
N GLN A 152 21.22 1.98 -12.80
CA GLN A 152 20.13 1.24 -12.16
C GLN A 152 19.19 2.15 -11.38
N ILE A 153 17.87 2.00 -11.60
CA ILE A 153 16.84 2.64 -10.78
C ILE A 153 15.82 1.62 -10.31
N VAL A 154 15.48 1.70 -9.03
CA VAL A 154 14.38 0.94 -8.42
C VAL A 154 13.23 1.87 -8.09
N VAL A 155 12.02 1.43 -8.46
CA VAL A 155 10.75 2.07 -8.12
C VAL A 155 9.99 1.09 -7.22
N ASP A 156 10.13 1.25 -5.90
CA ASP A 156 9.49 0.36 -4.93
C ASP A 156 8.13 0.92 -4.50
N GLU A 157 7.12 0.03 -4.35
CA GLU A 157 5.71 0.36 -4.12
C GLU A 157 5.19 1.36 -5.18
N ALA A 158 5.35 0.99 -6.47
CA ALA A 158 5.06 1.87 -7.60
C ALA A 158 3.57 2.27 -7.72
N ASP A 159 2.66 1.43 -7.30
CA ASP A 159 1.23 1.75 -7.18
C ASP A 159 1.00 2.89 -6.18
N LEU A 160 1.64 2.84 -5.03
CA LEU A 160 1.57 3.92 -4.04
C LEU A 160 2.23 5.20 -4.55
N MET A 161 3.34 5.10 -5.28
CA MET A 161 3.98 6.28 -5.90
C MET A 161 3.04 6.95 -6.91
N LEU A 162 2.29 6.15 -7.67
CA LEU A 162 1.29 6.66 -8.61
C LEU A 162 0.17 7.40 -7.87
N ASP A 163 -0.38 6.82 -6.81
CA ASP A 163 -1.45 7.42 -5.99
C ASP A 163 -1.01 8.74 -5.33
N MET A 164 0.27 8.84 -4.98
CA MET A 164 0.86 10.06 -4.38
C MET A 164 1.32 11.10 -5.42
N GLY A 165 1.22 10.80 -6.72
CA GLY A 165 1.68 11.69 -7.80
C GLY A 165 3.20 11.75 -7.96
N PHE A 166 3.96 10.80 -7.40
CA PHE A 166 5.42 10.80 -7.45
C PHE A 166 6.02 10.17 -8.72
N ILE A 167 5.20 9.55 -9.56
CA ILE A 167 5.69 8.95 -10.82
C ILE A 167 6.30 10.01 -11.74
N GLU A 168 5.79 11.25 -11.72
CA GLU A 168 6.38 12.36 -12.49
C GLU A 168 7.79 12.70 -11.99
N ASP A 169 8.04 12.73 -10.67
CA ASP A 169 9.38 12.95 -10.13
C ASP A 169 10.33 11.81 -10.50
N VAL A 170 9.85 10.55 -10.45
CA VAL A 170 10.62 9.38 -10.90
C VAL A 170 10.97 9.49 -12.39
N ASP A 171 10.02 9.92 -13.23
CA ASP A 171 10.23 10.17 -14.65
C ASP A 171 11.33 11.24 -14.89
N GLN A 172 11.31 12.32 -14.12
CA GLN A 172 12.32 13.40 -14.20
C GLN A 172 13.70 12.94 -13.72
N ILE A 173 13.78 12.03 -12.76
CA ILE A 173 15.05 11.43 -12.33
C ILE A 173 15.58 10.50 -13.42
N ALA A 174 14.76 9.56 -13.90
CA ALA A 174 15.13 8.58 -14.92
C ALA A 174 15.57 9.24 -16.23
N ALA A 175 14.92 10.34 -16.64
CA ALA A 175 15.29 11.10 -17.83
C ALA A 175 16.70 11.76 -17.77
N ARG A 176 17.34 11.80 -16.60
CA ARG A 176 18.70 12.31 -16.41
C ARG A 176 19.73 11.20 -16.18
N MET A 177 19.32 9.97 -16.23
CA MET A 177 20.16 8.78 -16.11
C MET A 177 20.59 8.30 -17.51
N PRO A 178 21.57 7.40 -17.65
CA PRO A 178 22.04 6.87 -18.95
C PRO A 178 20.92 6.19 -19.76
N GLU A 179 21.09 6.12 -21.08
CA GLU A 179 20.12 5.49 -22.00
C GLU A 179 19.98 3.97 -21.77
N ASP A 180 21.05 3.31 -21.35
CA ASP A 180 21.09 1.86 -21.03
C ASP A 180 20.61 1.56 -19.60
N LEU A 181 19.73 2.41 -19.07
CA LEU A 181 19.20 2.32 -17.72
C LEU A 181 18.41 1.03 -17.47
N GLN A 182 18.86 0.26 -16.49
CA GLN A 182 18.09 -0.86 -15.95
C GLN A 182 17.03 -0.35 -14.96
N ILE A 183 15.76 -0.59 -15.28
CA ILE A 183 14.63 -0.17 -14.41
C ILE A 183 14.00 -1.38 -13.74
N LEU A 184 13.90 -1.31 -12.43
CA LEU A 184 13.32 -2.34 -11.58
C LEU A 184 12.08 -1.78 -10.88
N VAL A 185 10.91 -2.30 -11.22
CA VAL A 185 9.63 -1.84 -10.66
C VAL A 185 9.06 -2.91 -9.75
N PHE A 186 8.80 -2.56 -8.50
CA PHE A 186 8.19 -3.45 -7.52
C PHE A 186 6.88 -2.84 -7.02
N SER A 187 5.83 -3.65 -7.03
CA SER A 187 4.49 -3.20 -6.67
C SER A 187 3.60 -4.37 -6.24
N ALA A 188 2.58 -4.09 -5.45
CA ALA A 188 1.55 -5.09 -5.17
C ALA A 188 0.55 -5.19 -6.33
N THR A 189 0.27 -4.06 -6.99
CA THR A 189 -0.65 -3.97 -8.14
C THR A 189 0.00 -3.22 -9.29
N ILE A 190 -0.45 -3.46 -10.53
CA ILE A 190 0.00 -2.72 -11.72
C ILE A 190 -1.22 -2.01 -12.34
N PRO A 191 -1.58 -0.80 -11.85
CA PRO A 191 -2.71 -0.04 -12.37
C PRO A 191 -2.49 0.38 -13.83
N GLU A 192 -3.59 0.53 -14.59
CA GLU A 192 -3.54 0.99 -16.00
C GLU A 192 -2.78 2.32 -16.15
N LYS A 193 -2.92 3.22 -15.18
CA LYS A 193 -2.23 4.53 -15.19
C LYS A 193 -0.71 4.44 -15.06
N LEU A 194 -0.16 3.32 -14.56
CA LEU A 194 1.28 3.08 -14.48
C LEU A 194 1.87 2.61 -15.81
N LYS A 195 1.06 2.00 -16.68
CA LYS A 195 1.51 1.43 -17.97
C LYS A 195 2.23 2.42 -18.89
N PRO A 196 1.84 3.71 -19.00
CA PRO A 196 2.58 4.68 -19.83
C PRO A 196 4.02 4.86 -19.37
N PHE A 197 4.26 4.96 -18.05
CA PHE A 197 5.61 5.02 -17.48
C PHE A 197 6.42 3.75 -17.80
N LEU A 198 5.83 2.58 -17.59
CA LEU A 198 6.49 1.31 -17.90
C LEU A 198 6.85 1.20 -19.39
N LYS A 199 5.95 1.56 -20.30
CA LYS A 199 6.21 1.54 -21.74
C LYS A 199 7.29 2.51 -22.22
N LYS A 200 7.43 3.65 -21.54
CA LYS A 200 8.43 4.66 -21.88
C LYS A 200 9.87 4.17 -21.65
N TYR A 201 10.09 3.39 -20.62
CA TYR A 201 11.42 3.03 -20.16
C TYR A 201 11.76 1.54 -20.25
N MET A 202 10.77 0.68 -20.49
CA MET A 202 10.98 -0.76 -20.42
C MET A 202 10.53 -1.43 -21.71
N GLU A 203 11.50 -1.84 -22.52
CA GLU A 203 11.27 -2.74 -23.66
C GLU A 203 11.33 -4.19 -23.18
N ASN A 204 10.23 -4.93 -23.30
CA ASN A 204 10.13 -6.35 -22.92
C ASN A 204 10.67 -6.67 -21.51
N PRO A 205 10.21 -6.00 -20.44
CA PRO A 205 10.71 -6.25 -19.11
C PRO A 205 10.42 -7.69 -18.66
N ARG A 206 11.29 -8.25 -17.84
CA ARG A 206 11.01 -9.52 -17.17
C ARG A 206 9.86 -9.30 -16.19
N TYR A 207 8.66 -9.75 -16.56
CA TYR A 207 7.50 -9.67 -15.69
C TYR A 207 7.40 -10.93 -14.83
N THR A 208 7.43 -10.74 -13.53
CA THR A 208 7.24 -11.82 -12.54
C THR A 208 6.09 -11.45 -11.62
N HIS A 209 5.04 -12.24 -11.69
CA HIS A 209 3.93 -12.18 -10.75
C HIS A 209 4.04 -13.37 -9.81
N VAL A 210 4.26 -13.09 -8.53
CA VAL A 210 4.10 -14.08 -7.48
C VAL A 210 2.71 -13.87 -6.89
N ALA A 211 1.80 -14.73 -7.29
CA ALA A 211 0.46 -14.74 -6.72
C ALA A 211 0.57 -14.91 -5.20
N PRO A 212 -0.30 -14.28 -4.41
CA PRO A 212 -0.37 -14.57 -2.99
C PRO A 212 -0.55 -16.07 -2.85
N GLU A 213 0.41 -16.75 -2.23
CA GLU A 213 0.14 -18.12 -1.78
C GLU A 213 -1.11 -18.03 -0.90
N GLN A 214 -2.05 -18.94 -1.10
CA GLN A 214 -3.23 -19.07 -0.24
C GLN A 214 -2.83 -19.16 1.26
N ALA A 215 -1.59 -19.49 1.54
CA ALA A 215 -1.02 -19.56 2.89
C ALA A 215 -0.97 -18.20 3.64
N THR A 216 -0.81 -17.05 2.98
CA THR A 216 -0.88 -15.75 3.68
C THR A 216 -2.32 -15.28 3.87
N ALA A 217 -3.19 -15.56 2.92
CA ALA A 217 -4.64 -15.36 3.08
C ALA A 217 -5.25 -16.38 4.07
N ALA A 218 -4.69 -17.59 4.15
CA ALA A 218 -5.15 -18.66 5.05
C ALA A 218 -4.82 -18.42 6.54
N LYS A 219 -3.95 -17.44 6.86
CA LYS A 219 -3.57 -17.11 8.24
C LYS A 219 -4.26 -15.89 8.80
N VAL A 220 -5.03 -15.17 8.00
CA VAL A 220 -5.83 -14.02 8.45
C VAL A 220 -7.29 -14.40 8.53
N GLU A 221 -7.86 -14.26 9.71
CA GLU A 221 -9.29 -14.35 9.89
C GLU A 221 -9.94 -13.00 9.60
N HIS A 222 -10.82 -12.94 8.61
CA HIS A 222 -11.54 -11.73 8.22
C HIS A 222 -12.91 -11.71 8.88
N ILE A 223 -13.13 -10.76 9.77
CA ILE A 223 -14.34 -10.65 10.59
C ILE A 223 -15.13 -9.40 10.19
N LEU A 224 -16.43 -9.57 10.02
CA LEU A 224 -17.38 -8.47 9.84
C LEU A 224 -18.20 -8.26 11.11
N VAL A 225 -18.18 -7.02 11.62
CA VAL A 225 -18.91 -6.61 12.81
C VAL A 225 -19.94 -5.55 12.42
N PRO A 226 -21.25 -5.83 12.48
CA PRO A 226 -22.26 -4.87 12.08
C PRO A 226 -22.38 -3.72 13.08
N LEU A 227 -22.35 -2.48 12.58
CA LEU A 227 -22.54 -1.30 13.42
C LEU A 227 -23.97 -1.23 14.01
N ARG A 228 -24.98 -1.56 13.19
CA ARG A 228 -26.42 -1.43 13.53
C ARG A 228 -26.73 0.01 13.99
N HIS A 229 -27.31 0.16 15.19
CA HIS A 229 -27.68 1.45 15.79
C HIS A 229 -26.72 1.89 16.90
N ARG A 230 -25.55 1.23 17.03
CA ARG A 230 -24.58 1.50 18.08
C ARG A 230 -23.71 2.72 17.76
N ASN A 231 -23.20 3.35 18.81
CA ASN A 231 -22.15 4.34 18.64
C ASN A 231 -20.86 3.64 18.17
N LYS A 232 -20.29 4.09 17.06
CA LYS A 232 -19.15 3.43 16.41
C LYS A 232 -17.89 3.43 17.26
N GLN A 233 -17.62 4.53 17.99
CA GLN A 233 -16.47 4.61 18.89
C GLN A 233 -16.65 3.73 20.15
N ALA A 234 -17.87 3.60 20.66
CA ALA A 234 -18.16 2.70 21.76
C ALA A 234 -17.98 1.23 21.32
N LEU A 235 -18.50 0.87 20.12
CA LEU A 235 -18.30 -0.46 19.54
C LEU A 235 -16.82 -0.76 19.32
N LEU A 236 -16.04 0.21 18.77
CA LEU A 236 -14.60 0.04 18.60
C LEU A 236 -13.92 -0.28 19.94
N LYS A 237 -14.25 0.48 21.00
CA LYS A 237 -13.67 0.23 22.33
C LYS A 237 -13.98 -1.20 22.79
N SER A 238 -15.24 -1.62 22.72
CA SER A 238 -15.63 -2.99 23.13
C SER A 238 -14.91 -4.06 22.29
N ILE A 239 -14.73 -3.86 20.98
CA ILE A 239 -13.95 -4.75 20.12
C ILE A 239 -12.49 -4.86 20.60
N LEU A 240 -11.85 -3.72 20.90
CA LEU A 240 -10.46 -3.68 21.37
C LEU A 240 -10.30 -4.36 22.74
N GLU A 241 -11.25 -4.16 23.66
CA GLU A 241 -11.26 -4.78 24.96
C GLU A 241 -11.50 -6.29 24.88
N ALA A 242 -12.44 -6.72 24.04
CA ALA A 242 -12.77 -8.15 23.85
C ALA A 242 -11.62 -8.93 23.19
N TYR A 243 -10.85 -8.33 22.27
CA TYR A 243 -9.69 -8.98 21.68
C TYR A 243 -8.44 -8.90 22.55
N ASN A 244 -8.28 -7.82 23.32
CA ASN A 244 -7.07 -7.53 24.09
C ASN A 244 -5.77 -7.82 23.26
N PRO A 245 -5.58 -7.18 22.10
CA PRO A 245 -4.51 -7.49 21.16
C PRO A 245 -3.12 -7.12 21.74
N TYR A 246 -2.08 -7.79 21.27
CA TYR A 246 -0.70 -7.34 21.56
C TYR A 246 -0.44 -5.98 20.95
N LEU A 247 -0.79 -5.81 19.69
CA LEU A 247 -0.77 -4.55 18.97
C LEU A 247 -1.88 -4.58 17.91
N ALA A 248 -2.77 -3.59 17.93
CA ALA A 248 -3.78 -3.39 16.93
C ALA A 248 -3.54 -2.12 16.12
N ILE A 249 -3.67 -2.20 14.80
CA ILE A 249 -3.73 -1.02 13.93
C ILE A 249 -5.20 -0.77 13.56
N ILE A 250 -5.68 0.45 13.86
CA ILE A 250 -7.04 0.89 13.58
C ILE A 250 -6.98 1.83 12.36
N PHE A 251 -7.61 1.43 11.27
CA PHE A 251 -7.60 2.19 10.03
C PHE A 251 -8.81 3.10 9.85
N THR A 252 -8.53 4.34 9.47
CA THR A 252 -9.51 5.37 9.10
C THR A 252 -9.16 5.95 7.74
N ASN A 253 -10.17 6.49 7.03
CA ASN A 253 -9.97 7.01 5.67
C ASN A 253 -9.39 8.44 5.65
N THR A 254 -9.60 9.22 6.71
CA THR A 254 -9.16 10.61 6.78
C THR A 254 -8.33 10.91 8.02
N LYS A 255 -7.43 11.88 7.90
CA LYS A 255 -6.61 12.38 9.01
C LYS A 255 -7.47 12.87 10.18
N LYS A 256 -8.52 13.63 9.87
CA LYS A 256 -9.48 14.13 10.85
C LYS A 256 -10.14 12.99 11.62
N MET A 257 -10.59 11.96 10.93
CA MET A 257 -11.17 10.78 11.58
C MET A 257 -10.13 10.03 12.41
N ALA A 258 -8.87 9.99 11.98
CA ALA A 258 -7.80 9.39 12.77
C ALA A 258 -7.61 10.13 14.10
N ASP A 259 -7.63 11.46 14.09
CA ASP A 259 -7.56 12.27 15.32
C ASP A 259 -8.78 12.05 16.21
N GLU A 260 -9.99 12.13 15.66
CA GLU A 260 -11.25 11.93 16.39
C GLU A 260 -11.32 10.54 17.06
N VAL A 261 -10.88 9.50 16.37
CA VAL A 261 -10.86 8.12 16.90
C VAL A 261 -9.79 7.97 17.97
N ALA A 262 -8.58 8.51 17.74
CA ALA A 262 -7.50 8.43 18.73
C ALA A 262 -7.86 9.20 20.00
N ASP A 263 -8.34 10.44 19.89
CA ASP A 263 -8.74 11.26 21.03
C ASP A 263 -9.87 10.59 21.83
N GLY A 264 -10.91 10.08 21.14
CA GLY A 264 -12.01 9.38 21.80
C GLY A 264 -11.62 8.07 22.50
N LEU A 265 -10.55 7.39 22.07
CA LEU A 265 -10.00 6.24 22.78
C LEU A 265 -9.13 6.67 23.96
N ILE A 266 -8.34 7.75 23.82
CA ILE A 266 -7.53 8.33 24.89
C ILE A 266 -8.43 8.85 26.04
N GLU A 267 -9.51 9.56 25.73
CA GLU A 267 -10.50 10.01 26.70
C GLU A 267 -11.10 8.86 27.52
N LYS A 268 -11.17 7.67 26.93
CA LYS A 268 -11.64 6.43 27.59
C LYS A 268 -10.53 5.68 28.31
N GLY A 269 -9.33 6.28 28.47
CA GLY A 269 -8.21 5.75 29.25
C GLY A 269 -7.32 4.77 28.48
N LEU A 270 -7.48 4.61 27.16
CA LEU A 270 -6.63 3.72 26.38
C LEU A 270 -5.32 4.42 25.95
N LYS A 271 -4.24 3.66 25.91
CA LYS A 271 -2.93 4.15 25.47
C LYS A 271 -2.79 4.00 23.95
N VAL A 272 -3.01 5.09 23.22
CA VAL A 272 -3.14 5.09 21.76
C VAL A 272 -2.07 5.94 21.10
N GLY A 273 -1.38 5.38 20.12
CA GLY A 273 -0.56 6.11 19.16
C GLY A 273 -1.38 6.53 17.93
N ARG A 274 -1.00 7.65 17.28
CA ARG A 274 -1.63 8.06 16.02
C ARG A 274 -0.59 8.29 14.94
N ILE A 275 -0.90 7.89 13.69
CA ILE A 275 -0.04 8.12 12.53
C ILE A 275 -0.89 8.57 11.32
N HIS A 276 -0.68 9.80 10.89
CA HIS A 276 -1.26 10.35 9.67
C HIS A 276 -0.34 11.40 9.03
N GLY A 277 -0.69 11.86 7.83
CA GLY A 277 0.19 12.70 7.00
C GLY A 277 0.51 14.08 7.58
N ASP A 278 -0.29 14.61 8.52
CA ASP A 278 -0.09 15.96 9.08
C ASP A 278 0.82 15.98 10.30
N LEU A 279 1.26 14.81 10.80
CA LEU A 279 2.23 14.78 11.89
C LEU A 279 3.56 15.41 11.48
N PRO A 280 4.09 16.38 12.28
CA PRO A 280 5.42 16.92 12.06
C PRO A 280 6.48 15.81 12.00
N PRO A 281 7.53 15.94 11.17
CA PRO A 281 8.53 14.88 10.99
C PRO A 281 9.19 14.39 12.29
N ARG A 282 9.42 15.29 13.23
CA ARG A 282 10.01 14.95 14.54
C ARG A 282 9.05 14.13 15.41
N GLU A 283 7.79 14.53 15.43
CA GLU A 283 6.75 13.84 16.18
C GLU A 283 6.47 12.46 15.58
N ARG A 284 6.35 12.38 14.25
CA ARG A 284 6.19 11.12 13.53
C ARG A 284 7.31 10.13 13.85
N LYS A 285 8.58 10.60 13.84
CA LYS A 285 9.74 9.77 14.22
C LYS A 285 9.65 9.28 15.67
N LYS A 286 9.21 10.15 16.60
CA LYS A 286 9.00 9.78 18.00
C LYS A 286 7.93 8.71 18.14
N VAL A 287 6.76 8.92 17.54
CA VAL A 287 5.64 7.97 17.55
C VAL A 287 6.05 6.63 16.96
N MET A 288 6.77 6.62 15.82
CA MET A 288 7.28 5.39 15.22
C MET A 288 8.22 4.63 16.15
N LYS A 289 9.13 5.34 16.84
CA LYS A 289 9.99 4.70 17.85
C LYS A 289 9.17 4.06 18.96
N GLN A 290 8.17 4.78 19.47
CA GLN A 290 7.29 4.28 20.53
C GLN A 290 6.44 3.08 20.09
N ILE A 291 6.00 3.03 18.84
CA ILE A 291 5.30 1.86 18.27
C ILE A 291 6.24 0.66 18.22
N ASN A 292 7.44 0.83 17.69
CA ASN A 292 8.42 -0.25 17.57
C ASN A 292 8.93 -0.75 18.94
N SER A 293 8.90 0.09 19.97
CA SER A 293 9.17 -0.32 21.35
C SER A 293 7.95 -0.84 22.09
N LEU A 294 6.82 -1.04 21.40
CA LEU A 294 5.54 -1.54 21.94
C LEU A 294 4.99 -0.70 23.11
N GLU A 295 5.27 0.61 23.11
CA GLU A 295 4.73 1.53 24.13
C GLU A 295 3.22 1.75 23.96
N PHE A 296 2.68 1.51 22.76
CA PHE A 296 1.25 1.58 22.43
C PHE A 296 0.71 0.19 22.12
N GLN A 297 -0.43 -0.13 22.69
CA GLN A 297 -1.21 -1.32 22.35
C GLN A 297 -2.12 -1.09 21.11
N TYR A 298 -2.49 0.18 20.90
CA TYR A 298 -3.39 0.59 19.84
C TYR A 298 -2.77 1.72 19.02
N VAL A 299 -2.85 1.62 17.70
CA VAL A 299 -2.35 2.66 16.79
C VAL A 299 -3.44 3.02 15.80
N VAL A 300 -3.88 4.27 15.78
CA VAL A 300 -4.80 4.78 14.77
C VAL A 300 -4.01 5.33 13.60
N ALA A 301 -4.34 4.88 12.39
CA ALA A 301 -3.59 5.23 11.19
C ALA A 301 -4.49 5.48 9.98
N THR A 302 -4.03 6.34 9.06
CA THR A 302 -4.58 6.42 7.72
C THR A 302 -3.81 5.50 6.76
N ASP A 303 -4.43 5.06 5.67
CA ASP A 303 -3.81 4.19 4.67
C ASP A 303 -2.45 4.68 4.22
N LEU A 304 -2.37 5.94 3.82
CA LEU A 304 -1.15 6.57 3.32
C LEU A 304 -0.03 6.56 4.36
N ALA A 305 -0.38 6.75 5.64
CA ALA A 305 0.59 6.81 6.72
C ALA A 305 1.07 5.43 7.17
N ALA A 306 0.25 4.41 7.04
CA ALA A 306 0.58 3.04 7.43
C ALA A 306 1.28 2.24 6.31
N ARG A 307 1.17 2.68 5.05
CA ARG A 307 1.87 2.05 3.93
C ARG A 307 3.39 2.25 4.04
N GLY A 308 4.13 1.24 3.65
CA GLY A 308 5.59 1.26 3.70
C GLY A 308 6.20 1.26 5.11
N ILE A 309 5.38 1.16 6.17
CA ILE A 309 5.87 1.02 7.54
C ILE A 309 5.85 -0.46 7.90
N ASP A 310 7.00 -0.99 8.26
CA ASP A 310 7.09 -2.31 8.87
C ASP A 310 6.92 -2.18 10.37
N ILE A 311 5.76 -2.59 10.86
CA ILE A 311 5.46 -2.67 12.30
C ILE A 311 5.40 -4.15 12.64
N GLU A 312 6.37 -4.59 13.42
CA GLU A 312 6.39 -5.97 13.91
C GLU A 312 5.36 -6.19 15.03
N GLY A 313 4.86 -7.39 15.16
CA GLY A 313 3.97 -7.78 16.26
C GLY A 313 2.52 -7.33 16.13
N VAL A 314 2.09 -6.86 14.97
CA VAL A 314 0.68 -6.53 14.72
C VAL A 314 -0.15 -7.82 14.71
N SER A 315 -0.94 -8.02 15.75
CA SER A 315 -1.84 -9.17 15.89
C SER A 315 -3.22 -8.91 15.27
N HIS A 316 -3.68 -7.64 15.29
CA HIS A 316 -5.01 -7.27 14.84
C HIS A 316 -4.98 -6.06 13.93
N VAL A 317 -5.77 -6.11 12.88
CA VAL A 317 -6.12 -4.97 12.03
C VAL A 317 -7.61 -4.68 12.21
N ILE A 318 -7.95 -3.45 12.59
CA ILE A 318 -9.34 -3.03 12.74
C ILE A 318 -9.64 -1.99 11.67
N ASN A 319 -10.49 -2.33 10.72
CA ASN A 319 -11.02 -1.37 9.77
C ASN A 319 -12.17 -0.62 10.44
N TYR A 320 -11.89 0.54 11.05
CA TYR A 320 -12.93 1.43 11.55
C TYR A 320 -13.83 1.91 10.41
N GLU A 321 -13.23 2.17 9.25
CA GLU A 321 -13.92 2.44 7.99
C GLU A 321 -13.35 1.54 6.89
N LEU A 322 -14.20 1.03 6.01
CA LEU A 322 -13.73 0.39 4.78
C LEU A 322 -12.99 1.42 3.92
N PRO A 323 -11.89 1.04 3.28
CA PRO A 323 -11.18 1.97 2.39
C PRO A 323 -12.04 2.36 1.19
N SER A 324 -11.87 3.59 0.71
CA SER A 324 -12.56 4.09 -0.49
C SER A 324 -12.16 3.33 -1.74
N ASP A 325 -10.89 2.95 -1.82
CA ASP A 325 -10.34 2.02 -2.81
C ASP A 325 -10.10 0.67 -2.13
N LEU A 326 -10.75 -0.38 -2.63
CA LEU A 326 -10.75 -1.69 -1.99
C LEU A 326 -9.41 -2.44 -2.11
N ASP A 327 -8.54 -2.07 -3.02
CA ASP A 327 -7.18 -2.60 -3.10
C ASP A 327 -6.40 -2.30 -1.81
N PHE A 328 -6.72 -1.18 -1.15
CA PHE A 328 -6.15 -0.83 0.17
C PHE A 328 -6.53 -1.80 1.28
N TYR A 329 -7.65 -2.49 1.17
CA TYR A 329 -8.04 -3.50 2.15
C TYR A 329 -6.97 -4.58 2.30
N ILE A 330 -6.45 -5.07 1.19
CA ILE A 330 -5.38 -6.09 1.19
C ILE A 330 -4.09 -5.54 1.82
N HIS A 331 -3.74 -4.29 1.52
CA HIS A 331 -2.58 -3.62 2.12
C HIS A 331 -2.71 -3.39 3.63
N ARG A 332 -3.91 -3.06 4.11
CA ARG A 332 -4.20 -2.94 5.56
C ARG A 332 -4.05 -4.28 6.26
N VAL A 333 -4.70 -5.29 5.73
CA VAL A 333 -4.69 -6.65 6.29
C VAL A 333 -3.31 -7.26 6.25
N GLY A 334 -2.50 -6.99 5.23
CA GLY A 334 -1.11 -7.40 5.15
C GLY A 334 -0.17 -6.79 6.20
N ARG A 335 -0.69 -5.99 7.16
CA ARG A 335 0.06 -5.55 8.33
C ARG A 335 0.11 -6.60 9.43
N THR A 336 -0.88 -7.50 9.50
CA THR A 336 -0.90 -8.64 10.42
C THR A 336 -0.52 -9.95 9.72
N ALA A 337 -0.46 -11.03 10.46
CA ALA A 337 -0.10 -12.39 9.98
C ALA A 337 1.27 -12.48 9.28
N ARG A 338 2.26 -11.71 9.73
CA ARG A 338 3.63 -11.76 9.21
C ARG A 338 4.48 -12.81 9.91
N ALA A 339 5.59 -13.21 9.29
CA ALA A 339 6.56 -14.14 9.83
C ALA A 339 5.96 -15.50 10.30
N GLY A 340 4.88 -15.95 9.67
CA GLY A 340 4.27 -17.23 10.01
C GLY A 340 3.20 -17.20 11.10
N TYR A 341 2.93 -16.04 11.71
CA TYR A 341 1.86 -15.87 12.72
C TYR A 341 0.48 -15.78 12.07
N SER A 342 -0.58 -16.10 12.82
CA SER A 342 -1.98 -15.82 12.46
C SER A 342 -2.33 -14.38 12.81
N GLY A 343 -3.34 -13.81 12.15
CA GLY A 343 -3.81 -12.47 12.41
C GLY A 343 -5.32 -12.36 12.27
N ILE A 344 -5.89 -11.31 12.86
CA ILE A 344 -7.32 -11.00 12.77
C ILE A 344 -7.48 -9.66 12.07
N ALA A 345 -8.40 -9.62 11.10
CA ALA A 345 -8.82 -8.40 10.42
C ALA A 345 -10.31 -8.18 10.65
N ALA A 346 -10.66 -7.36 11.65
CA ALA A 346 -12.05 -7.03 11.96
C ALA A 346 -12.47 -5.74 11.24
N THR A 347 -13.66 -5.75 10.64
CA THR A 347 -14.20 -4.62 9.89
C THR A 347 -15.55 -4.22 10.48
N ILE A 348 -15.66 -2.98 10.96
CA ILE A 348 -16.93 -2.40 11.40
C ILE A 348 -17.65 -1.89 10.15
N TYR A 349 -18.83 -2.40 9.88
CA TYR A 349 -19.59 -2.05 8.69
C TYR A 349 -21.04 -1.66 9.00
N ASP A 350 -21.63 -0.90 8.10
CA ASP A 350 -23.07 -0.65 8.09
C ASP A 350 -23.71 -1.04 6.74
N LEU A 351 -25.00 -0.74 6.56
CA LEU A 351 -25.75 -1.09 5.34
C LEU A 351 -25.21 -0.38 4.08
N SER A 352 -24.52 0.73 4.21
CA SER A 352 -23.91 1.46 3.09
C SER A 352 -22.69 0.74 2.54
N ASP A 353 -22.03 -0.08 3.33
CA ASP A 353 -20.80 -0.78 3.00
C ASP A 353 -21.01 -2.12 2.25
N GLU A 354 -22.26 -2.58 2.12
CA GLU A 354 -22.60 -3.87 1.52
C GLU A 354 -22.02 -4.07 0.11
N ASP A 355 -22.09 -3.04 -0.74
CA ASP A 355 -21.57 -3.15 -2.11
C ASP A 355 -20.04 -3.31 -2.13
N ALA A 356 -19.36 -2.68 -1.18
CA ALA A 356 -17.91 -2.81 -1.02
C ALA A 356 -17.53 -4.20 -0.51
N ILE A 357 -18.24 -4.72 0.47
CA ILE A 357 -18.01 -6.05 1.03
C ILE A 357 -18.24 -7.14 -0.05
N VAL A 358 -19.31 -7.03 -0.84
CA VAL A 358 -19.56 -7.96 -1.97
C VAL A 358 -18.43 -7.95 -2.99
N LYS A 359 -17.80 -6.78 -3.24
CA LYS A 359 -16.64 -6.71 -4.13
C LYS A 359 -15.43 -7.41 -3.52
N LEU A 360 -15.17 -7.21 -2.22
CA LEU A 360 -14.09 -7.90 -1.50
C LEU A 360 -14.28 -9.43 -1.52
N GLU A 361 -15.53 -9.91 -1.35
CA GLU A 361 -15.86 -11.34 -1.49
C GLU A 361 -15.54 -11.86 -2.91
N LYS A 362 -15.83 -11.08 -3.94
CA LYS A 362 -15.47 -11.42 -5.34
C LYS A 362 -13.97 -11.43 -5.58
N MET A 363 -13.20 -10.69 -4.81
CA MET A 363 -11.73 -10.71 -4.82
C MET A 363 -11.16 -11.93 -4.07
N GLY A 364 -12.03 -12.82 -3.53
CA GLY A 364 -11.62 -14.05 -2.86
C GLY A 364 -11.51 -13.96 -1.34
N ILE A 365 -11.98 -12.88 -0.71
CA ILE A 365 -11.95 -12.73 0.74
C ILE A 365 -13.18 -13.41 1.34
N SER A 366 -12.94 -14.35 2.25
CA SER A 366 -14.01 -15.03 2.99
C SER A 366 -14.20 -14.39 4.35
N PHE A 367 -15.38 -13.86 4.62
CA PHE A 367 -15.70 -13.20 5.87
C PHE A 367 -16.48 -14.09 6.83
N VAL A 368 -16.12 -14.02 8.11
CA VAL A 368 -16.90 -14.56 9.22
C VAL A 368 -17.73 -13.41 9.82
N ASN A 369 -19.04 -13.61 9.95
CA ASN A 369 -19.91 -12.60 10.54
C ASN A 369 -19.96 -12.82 12.06
N MET A 370 -19.49 -11.84 12.82
CA MET A 370 -19.47 -11.87 14.28
C MET A 370 -20.14 -10.63 14.86
N ASP A 371 -20.62 -10.72 16.05
CA ASP A 371 -21.10 -9.58 16.83
C ASP A 371 -20.61 -9.69 18.28
N LEU A 372 -20.64 -8.58 19.00
CA LEU A 372 -20.38 -8.53 20.42
C LEU A 372 -21.71 -8.40 21.18
N GLU A 373 -22.02 -9.41 21.97
CA GLU A 373 -23.18 -9.44 22.86
C GLU A 373 -22.68 -9.65 24.30
N ASN A 374 -22.90 -8.67 25.16
CA ASN A 374 -22.39 -8.68 26.56
C ASN A 374 -20.88 -8.93 26.68
N ASP A 375 -20.09 -8.27 25.81
CA ASP A 375 -18.63 -8.39 25.69
C ASP A 375 -18.11 -9.77 25.25
N GLU A 376 -18.97 -10.68 24.81
CA GLU A 376 -18.61 -11.97 24.26
C GLU A 376 -18.81 -12.01 22.74
N TRP A 377 -17.89 -12.69 22.04
CA TRP A 377 -17.98 -12.88 20.60
C TRP A 377 -19.01 -13.94 20.24
N VAL A 378 -20.02 -13.55 19.48
CA VAL A 378 -21.07 -14.43 18.99
C VAL A 378 -21.03 -14.48 17.47
N GLN A 379 -20.97 -15.69 16.90
CA GLN A 379 -21.12 -15.84 15.47
C GLN A 379 -22.59 -15.61 15.08
N ILE A 380 -22.79 -14.65 14.18
CA ILE A 380 -24.11 -14.33 13.65
C ILE A 380 -24.32 -14.98 12.27
N GLY A 381 -25.58 -15.22 11.92
CA GLY A 381 -25.92 -15.78 10.60
C GLY A 381 -25.47 -14.91 9.43
N GLU A 382 -25.59 -15.44 8.22
CA GLU A 382 -25.26 -14.70 7.01
C GLU A 382 -25.95 -13.33 7.01
N ARG A 383 -25.15 -12.28 6.75
CA ARG A 383 -25.69 -10.93 6.59
C ARG A 383 -26.76 -10.95 5.49
N ASN A 384 -27.84 -10.22 5.71
CA ASN A 384 -28.86 -9.99 4.69
C ASN A 384 -28.18 -9.25 3.53
N LYS A 385 -27.62 -9.99 2.58
CA LYS A 385 -27.16 -9.43 1.30
C LYS A 385 -28.35 -8.66 0.77
N ARG A 386 -28.24 -7.33 0.72
CA ARG A 386 -29.26 -6.50 0.07
C ARG A 386 -29.47 -7.16 -1.28
N LYS A 387 -30.56 -7.91 -1.45
CA LYS A 387 -30.94 -8.40 -2.77
C LYS A 387 -30.93 -7.15 -3.59
N ALA A 388 -29.92 -7.02 -4.46
CA ALA A 388 -29.82 -5.88 -5.34
C ALA A 388 -31.23 -5.77 -5.86
N ARG A 389 -31.93 -4.70 -5.48
CA ARG A 389 -33.24 -4.45 -6.06
C ARG A 389 -32.89 -4.43 -7.54
N LYS A 390 -33.08 -5.58 -8.22
CA LYS A 390 -33.21 -5.58 -9.66
C LYS A 390 -34.13 -4.39 -9.81
N LYS A 391 -33.59 -3.29 -10.38
CA LYS A 391 -34.45 -2.20 -10.85
C LYS A 391 -35.50 -2.99 -11.61
N GLN A 392 -36.64 -3.24 -10.98
CA GLN A 392 -37.77 -3.72 -11.71
C GLN A 392 -37.90 -2.64 -12.74
N VAL A 393 -37.45 -2.98 -13.95
CA VAL A 393 -37.58 -2.08 -15.09
C VAL A 393 -39.04 -1.86 -15.07
N ASP A 394 -39.44 -0.68 -14.56
CA ASP A 394 -40.85 -0.37 -14.41
C ASP A 394 -41.29 -0.24 -15.87
N GLU A 395 -41.81 -1.37 -16.41
CA GLU A 395 -42.22 -1.47 -17.82
C GLU A 395 -43.05 -0.25 -18.21
N ILE A 396 -43.78 0.29 -17.22
CA ILE A 396 -44.58 1.52 -17.35
C ILE A 396 -43.64 2.73 -17.54
N ASN A 397 -42.44 2.75 -16.90
CA ASN A 397 -41.48 3.84 -17.09
C ASN A 397 -40.80 3.80 -18.46
N GLU A 398 -40.48 2.62 -18.97
CA GLU A 398 -39.93 2.47 -20.32
C GLU A 398 -40.98 2.76 -21.40
N LEU A 399 -42.18 2.23 -21.25
CA LEU A 399 -43.32 2.54 -22.13
C LEU A 399 -43.64 4.05 -22.16
N ALA A 400 -43.57 4.71 -21.00
CA ALA A 400 -43.80 6.15 -20.89
C ALA A 400 -42.72 6.97 -21.59
N LYS A 401 -41.45 6.58 -21.46
CA LYS A 401 -40.30 7.26 -22.13
C LYS A 401 -40.33 7.07 -23.66
N ASN A 402 -40.76 5.90 -24.12
CA ASN A 402 -40.82 5.57 -25.55
C ASN A 402 -42.02 6.22 -26.26
N LYS A 403 -43.13 6.43 -25.52
CA LYS A 403 -44.36 7.04 -26.11
C LYS A 403 -44.34 8.55 -26.13
N VAL A 404 -43.68 9.22 -25.18
CA VAL A 404 -43.58 10.68 -25.13
C VAL A 404 -42.35 11.12 -25.95
N LYS A 405 -42.58 11.42 -27.23
CA LYS A 405 -41.52 11.85 -28.17
C LYS A 405 -41.01 13.25 -27.83
N LYS A 406 -39.69 13.46 -27.96
CA LYS A 406 -39.10 14.80 -27.85
C LYS A 406 -39.68 15.70 -28.96
N PRO A 407 -40.06 16.96 -28.66
CA PRO A 407 -40.54 17.89 -29.67
C PRO A 407 -39.43 18.22 -30.68
N LYS A 408 -39.79 18.34 -31.96
CA LYS A 408 -38.86 18.68 -33.05
C LYS A 408 -38.22 20.08 -32.86
N LYS A 409 -38.91 21.03 -32.19
CA LYS A 409 -38.36 22.35 -31.82
C LYS A 409 -38.35 22.50 -30.31
N VAL A 410 -37.20 22.79 -29.75
CA VAL A 410 -37.00 22.96 -28.30
C VAL A 410 -37.32 24.40 -27.90
N LYS A 411 -38.39 24.59 -27.11
CA LYS A 411 -38.76 25.89 -26.51
C LYS A 411 -38.39 25.86 -25.00
N PRO A 412 -38.12 27.04 -24.37
CA PRO A 412 -37.94 27.13 -22.93
C PRO A 412 -39.10 26.45 -22.18
N GLY A 413 -38.83 25.61 -21.20
CA GLY A 413 -39.86 24.90 -20.42
C GLY A 413 -40.31 23.53 -21.00
N TYR A 414 -39.85 23.10 -22.16
CA TYR A 414 -40.25 21.83 -22.78
C TYR A 414 -40.01 20.61 -21.88
N LYS A 415 -38.90 20.62 -21.08
CA LYS A 415 -38.61 19.54 -20.12
C LYS A 415 -39.68 19.37 -19.06
N LYS A 416 -40.20 20.49 -18.56
CA LYS A 416 -41.26 20.51 -17.54
C LYS A 416 -42.59 19.93 -18.08
N LYS A 417 -42.91 20.29 -19.34
CA LYS A 417 -44.09 19.78 -20.05
C LYS A 417 -43.97 18.29 -20.34
N MET A 418 -42.81 17.84 -20.86
CA MET A 418 -42.54 16.42 -21.16
C MET A 418 -42.58 15.56 -19.88
N ASN A 419 -41.98 16.02 -18.77
CA ASN A 419 -42.03 15.29 -17.50
C ASN A 419 -43.49 15.17 -16.98
N LYS A 420 -44.30 16.21 -17.14
CA LYS A 420 -45.72 16.15 -16.77
C LYS A 420 -46.48 15.12 -17.62
N GLU A 421 -46.28 15.11 -18.91
CA GLU A 421 -46.89 14.11 -19.83
C GLU A 421 -46.46 12.67 -19.50
N ILE A 422 -45.20 12.47 -19.12
CA ILE A 422 -44.68 11.18 -18.65
C ILE A 422 -45.38 10.76 -17.35
N GLU A 423 -45.55 11.66 -16.39
CA GLU A 423 -46.23 11.37 -15.13
C GLU A 423 -47.73 11.06 -15.32
N ASP A 424 -48.41 11.83 -16.14
CA ASP A 424 -49.82 11.60 -16.44
C ASP A 424 -50.05 10.27 -17.16
N PHE A 425 -49.14 9.89 -18.09
CA PHE A 425 -49.15 8.59 -18.74
C PHE A 425 -48.96 7.45 -17.73
N LYS A 426 -47.98 7.60 -16.80
CA LYS A 426 -47.75 6.61 -15.73
C LYS A 426 -48.97 6.42 -14.82
N LYS A 427 -49.61 7.52 -14.41
CA LYS A 427 -50.82 7.48 -13.59
C LYS A 427 -51.95 6.74 -14.32
N ARG A 428 -52.12 6.98 -15.62
CA ARG A 428 -53.15 6.31 -16.44
C ARG A 428 -52.87 4.83 -16.58
N GLN A 429 -51.64 4.40 -16.83
CA GLN A 429 -51.28 2.98 -16.93
C GLN A 429 -51.39 2.24 -15.60
N ARG A 430 -51.04 2.88 -14.48
CA ARG A 430 -51.25 2.28 -13.16
C ARG A 430 -52.72 2.09 -12.79
N ARG A 431 -53.59 3.00 -13.25
CA ARG A 431 -55.08 2.82 -13.07
C ARG A 431 -55.62 1.69 -13.93
N LEU A 432 -55.10 1.48 -15.12
CA LEU A 432 -55.52 0.38 -16.01
C LEU A 432 -55.05 -1.00 -15.51
N LYS A 433 -53.91 -1.08 -14.86
CA LYS A 433 -53.43 -2.35 -14.22
C LYS A 433 -54.10 -2.66 -12.88
N ARG A 434 -54.89 -1.76 -12.30
CA ARG A 434 -55.64 -1.97 -11.05
C ARG A 434 -57.10 -2.38 -11.28
N LYS A 435 -57.56 -2.36 -12.51
CA LYS A 435 -58.84 -2.98 -12.96
C LYS A 435 -58.55 -4.35 -13.54
#